data_99cccfdc3d83ea8eb69a1fb305ea4041
#
_entry.id   99cccfdc3d83ea8eb69a1fb305ea4041
#
_cell.length_a   1.000
_cell.length_b   1.000
_cell.length_c   1.000
_cell.angle_alpha   90.00
_cell.angle_beta   90.00
_cell.angle_gamma   90.00
#
_symmetry.space_group_name_H-M   'P 1'
#
loop_
_entity.id
_entity.type
_entity.pdbx_description
1 polymer ?
#
loop_
_entity_poly.entity_id
_entity_poly.type
_entity_poly.pdbx_seq_one_letter_code
_entity_poly.pdbx_strand_id
1 'polypeptide(L)'
;MTPMLHNNMLKHISGFLLAIAVVPFSLALSSCGCGTSSRQSGAGTQGSEEKAYYPKAAGSFRIMSYNVGNFSKYLPFNDNIDMIASMIKESEADVVALNEIDSLTQRLPYDELSLLTKALGGWQWHFGRAMPYQGGAYGEGCIVPGKVKILKRYTVALPQDEGAEPRAIAVIETDKYVIGVSHLDHVSPVARLAQAKVVNAWAQENYFKCKKPVFYCGDMNASPESEVIETLRKSWDLLSETENTFSSRDPRVCIDYIFHYKMSAPVKKVSAHTMTEFHKGDVTQASDHLPVFVDVRL
;
A
#
# COMPACT_ATOMS: atom_id res chain seq x y z
N MET A 1 -42.63 39.91 19.00
CA MET A 1 -41.89 41.02 19.64
C MET A 1 -40.42 40.84 19.36
N THR A 2 -39.91 41.59 18.39
CA THR A 2 -38.52 41.92 18.08
C THR A 2 -37.93 42.85 19.16
N PRO A 3 -36.61 43.12 19.30
CA PRO A 3 -35.66 43.39 18.19
C PRO A 3 -34.23 42.78 18.38
N MET A 4 -33.56 42.54 17.29
CA MET A 4 -32.37 43.20 16.70
C MET A 4 -31.35 43.82 17.65
N LEU A 5 -30.08 43.38 17.47
CA LEU A 5 -28.91 44.29 17.50
C LEU A 5 -27.78 43.77 16.59
N HIS A 6 -27.51 44.59 15.58
CA HIS A 6 -26.32 44.61 14.75
C HIS A 6 -25.09 44.98 15.58
N ASN A 7 -23.91 44.47 15.24
CA ASN A 7 -22.71 45.24 15.27
C ASN A 7 -21.67 44.78 14.22
N ASN A 8 -21.44 45.65 13.28
CA ASN A 8 -20.34 45.72 12.34
C ASN A 8 -19.01 46.07 13.05
N MET A 9 -17.93 45.45 12.67
CA MET A 9 -16.62 46.07 12.76
C MET A 9 -15.72 45.63 11.59
N LEU A 10 -15.63 46.50 10.58
CA LEU A 10 -14.53 46.59 9.61
C LEU A 10 -13.30 47.27 10.24
N LYS A 11 -12.11 46.85 9.76
CA LYS A 11 -10.81 47.54 9.60
C LYS A 11 -9.68 46.59 10.06
N HIS A 12 -8.58 46.35 9.39
CA HIS A 12 -7.71 47.16 8.57
C HIS A 12 -6.87 46.28 7.62
N ILE A 13 -6.75 46.73 6.37
CA ILE A 13 -5.75 46.29 5.39
C ILE A 13 -4.46 47.00 5.73
N SER A 14 -3.35 46.27 5.87
CA SER A 14 -2.00 46.87 5.83
C SER A 14 -1.14 46.09 4.87
N GLY A 15 -0.83 46.71 3.75
CA GLY A 15 0.05 46.17 2.73
C GLY A 15 1.52 46.24 3.17
N PHE A 16 2.26 45.19 2.87
CA PHE A 16 3.72 45.24 2.87
C PHE A 16 4.22 44.94 1.46
N LEU A 17 4.75 46.01 0.82
CA LEU A 17 5.58 45.87 -0.39
C LEU A 17 6.93 45.29 0.02
N LEU A 18 7.34 44.20 -0.59
CA LEU A 18 8.71 43.70 -0.49
C LEU A 18 9.42 43.94 -1.82
N ALA A 19 10.47 44.76 -1.77
CA ALA A 19 11.29 45.10 -2.90
C ALA A 19 12.19 43.93 -3.32
N ILE A 20 12.20 43.63 -4.63
CA ILE A 20 13.10 42.65 -5.24
C ILE A 20 14.43 43.38 -5.57
N ALA A 21 15.51 42.96 -4.94
CA ALA A 21 16.86 43.38 -5.30
C ALA A 21 17.45 42.42 -6.36
N VAL A 22 17.71 42.95 -7.54
CA VAL A 22 18.42 42.29 -8.64
C VAL A 22 19.91 42.48 -8.44
N VAL A 23 20.67 41.39 -8.31
CA VAL A 23 22.16 41.46 -8.31
C VAL A 23 22.65 40.95 -9.66
N PRO A 24 23.46 41.69 -10.40
CA PRO A 24 24.01 41.20 -11.66
C PRO A 24 25.25 40.33 -11.43
N PHE A 25 25.24 39.14 -12.06
CA PHE A 25 26.39 38.25 -12.10
C PHE A 25 27.31 38.60 -13.26
N SER A 26 28.52 39.03 -12.95
CA SER A 26 29.54 39.37 -13.94
C SER A 26 30.27 38.10 -14.42
N LEU A 27 30.28 37.89 -15.74
CA LEU A 27 31.14 36.92 -16.41
C LEU A 27 32.59 37.42 -16.42
N ALA A 28 33.51 36.62 -15.93
CA ALA A 28 34.93 36.79 -16.23
C ALA A 28 35.39 35.63 -17.15
N LEU A 29 35.65 35.95 -18.39
CA LEU A 29 36.39 35.10 -19.34
C LEU A 29 37.89 35.24 -19.06
N SER A 30 38.58 34.12 -18.87
CA SER A 30 40.03 34.09 -18.96
C SER A 30 40.46 32.91 -19.81
N SER A 31 41.24 33.19 -20.84
CA SER A 31 41.69 32.26 -21.88
C SER A 31 43.13 31.80 -21.62
N CYS A 32 43.44 30.66 -22.27
CA CYS A 32 44.74 30.15 -22.71
C CYS A 32 45.63 29.43 -21.71
N GLY A 33 45.95 28.20 -22.07
CA GLY A 33 47.08 27.43 -21.59
C GLY A 33 47.15 26.06 -22.26
N CYS A 34 47.90 25.96 -23.36
CA CYS A 34 48.25 24.74 -24.06
C CYS A 34 49.26 23.89 -23.24
N GLY A 35 49.04 22.56 -23.09
CA GLY A 35 50.02 21.71 -22.39
C GLY A 35 49.65 20.22 -22.51
N THR A 36 50.18 19.57 -23.52
CA THR A 36 50.62 18.18 -23.69
C THR A 36 50.17 17.07 -22.75
N SER A 37 49.48 16.12 -23.36
CA SER A 37 49.61 14.64 -23.25
C SER A 37 49.99 14.03 -21.90
N SER A 38 49.03 13.34 -21.26
CA SER A 38 49.33 12.06 -20.58
C SER A 38 48.07 11.18 -20.65
N ARG A 39 48.25 9.97 -21.19
CA ARG A 39 47.29 8.87 -21.15
C ARG A 39 46.92 8.59 -19.69
N GLN A 40 45.70 8.83 -19.27
CA GLN A 40 45.13 8.21 -18.11
C GLN A 40 44.07 7.18 -18.59
N SER A 41 44.44 5.92 -18.33
CA SER A 41 43.54 4.77 -18.39
C SER A 41 42.29 5.07 -17.57
N GLY A 42 41.17 5.20 -18.24
CA GLY A 42 39.84 5.30 -17.60
C GLY A 42 39.56 3.99 -16.87
N ALA A 43 39.82 3.98 -15.57
CA ALA A 43 39.16 2.99 -14.70
C ALA A 43 37.67 3.33 -14.72
N GLY A 44 36.90 2.57 -15.50
CA GLY A 44 35.46 2.54 -15.39
C GLY A 44 35.13 2.13 -13.95
N THR A 45 34.60 3.04 -13.17
CA THR A 45 33.87 2.71 -11.95
C THR A 45 32.68 1.85 -12.37
N GLN A 46 32.85 0.52 -12.33
CA GLN A 46 31.74 -0.38 -12.22
C GLN A 46 31.01 0.02 -10.92
N GLY A 47 29.90 0.74 -11.06
CA GLY A 47 28.96 0.88 -9.97
C GLY A 47 28.54 -0.55 -9.61
N SER A 48 28.95 -1.01 -8.43
CA SER A 48 28.39 -2.24 -7.87
C SER A 48 26.88 -2.03 -7.77
N GLU A 49 26.11 -2.75 -8.58
CA GLU A 49 24.65 -2.79 -8.39
C GLU A 49 24.41 -3.26 -6.95
N GLU A 50 23.79 -2.39 -6.17
CA GLU A 50 23.48 -2.67 -4.77
C GLU A 50 22.51 -3.86 -4.75
N LYS A 51 22.89 -4.93 -4.06
CA LYS A 51 22.15 -6.20 -4.06
C LYS A 51 20.81 -5.99 -3.34
N ALA A 52 19.69 -6.26 -4.00
CA ALA A 52 18.37 -6.16 -3.40
C ALA A 52 18.29 -6.99 -2.10
N TYR A 53 17.66 -6.42 -1.06
CA TYR A 53 17.43 -7.11 0.21
C TYR A 53 16.55 -8.35 0.04
N TYR A 54 15.54 -8.26 -0.84
CA TYR A 54 14.58 -9.34 -1.09
C TYR A 54 14.55 -9.69 -2.59
N PRO A 55 15.61 -10.34 -3.12
CA PRO A 55 15.69 -10.64 -4.54
C PRO A 55 14.52 -11.55 -4.96
N LYS A 56 13.82 -11.15 -6.02
CA LYS A 56 12.72 -11.93 -6.56
C LYS A 56 13.26 -13.13 -7.34
N ALA A 57 12.77 -14.33 -7.02
CA ALA A 57 13.18 -15.54 -7.72
C ALA A 57 12.71 -15.51 -9.19
N ALA A 58 13.57 -15.92 -10.11
CA ALA A 58 13.23 -15.93 -11.54
C ALA A 58 11.95 -16.74 -11.81
N GLY A 59 11.00 -16.13 -12.55
CA GLY A 59 9.72 -16.74 -12.90
C GLY A 59 8.72 -16.86 -11.73
N SER A 60 8.98 -16.23 -10.58
CA SER A 60 8.00 -16.13 -9.50
C SER A 60 7.04 -14.95 -9.73
N PHE A 61 5.87 -15.08 -9.13
CA PHE A 61 4.85 -14.04 -9.02
C PHE A 61 4.85 -13.54 -7.57
N ARG A 62 5.14 -12.25 -7.37
CA ARG A 62 5.23 -11.63 -6.05
C ARG A 62 3.94 -10.91 -5.69
N ILE A 63 3.35 -11.31 -4.58
CA ILE A 63 2.21 -10.66 -3.94
C ILE A 63 2.73 -9.90 -2.72
N MET A 64 2.40 -8.62 -2.60
CA MET A 64 2.74 -7.78 -1.45
C MET A 64 1.46 -7.34 -0.74
N SER A 65 1.46 -7.33 0.59
CA SER A 65 0.40 -6.76 1.43
C SER A 65 0.99 -5.70 2.34
N TYR A 66 0.36 -4.52 2.40
CA TYR A 66 0.87 -3.40 3.17
C TYR A 66 -0.27 -2.50 3.69
N ASN A 67 -0.39 -2.38 5.01
CA ASN A 67 -1.17 -1.31 5.62
C ASN A 67 -0.33 -0.02 5.59
N VAL A 68 -0.77 0.98 4.84
CA VAL A 68 0.01 2.20 4.55
C VAL A 68 -0.35 3.39 5.44
N GLY A 69 -1.30 3.21 6.39
CA GLY A 69 -1.71 4.26 7.33
C GLY A 69 -2.08 5.57 6.63
N ASN A 70 -2.91 5.51 5.58
CA ASN A 70 -3.30 6.64 4.71
C ASN A 70 -2.11 7.49 4.22
N PHE A 71 -0.95 6.89 4.03
CA PHE A 71 0.30 7.55 3.61
C PHE A 71 0.71 8.78 4.46
N SER A 72 0.14 8.94 5.66
CA SER A 72 0.40 10.14 6.47
C SER A 72 0.64 9.84 7.95
N LYS A 73 0.99 8.58 8.28
CA LYS A 73 1.17 8.17 9.68
C LYS A 73 2.30 8.92 10.39
N TYR A 74 3.46 9.05 9.76
CA TYR A 74 4.64 9.63 10.36
C TYR A 74 5.30 10.72 9.49
N LEU A 75 5.02 10.74 8.21
CA LEU A 75 5.53 11.72 7.26
C LEU A 75 4.39 12.49 6.59
N PRO A 76 4.68 13.70 6.05
CA PRO A 76 3.72 14.37 5.18
C PRO A 76 3.33 13.48 4.00
N PHE A 77 2.05 13.51 3.62
CA PHE A 77 1.48 12.66 2.57
C PHE A 77 2.30 12.62 1.27
N ASN A 78 2.70 13.79 0.74
CA ASN A 78 3.41 13.86 -0.53
C ASN A 78 4.77 13.17 -0.48
N ASP A 79 5.51 13.34 0.62
CA ASP A 79 6.83 12.73 0.79
C ASP A 79 6.69 11.21 0.96
N ASN A 80 5.67 10.78 1.69
CA ASN A 80 5.48 9.38 2.03
C ASN A 80 4.93 8.56 0.84
N ILE A 81 4.02 9.10 0.04
CA ILE A 81 3.48 8.39 -1.12
C ILE A 81 4.56 8.10 -2.16
N ASP A 82 5.49 9.03 -2.39
CA ASP A 82 6.62 8.85 -3.30
C ASP A 82 7.64 7.83 -2.74
N MET A 83 7.87 7.85 -1.43
CA MET A 83 8.72 6.87 -0.75
C MET A 83 8.11 5.46 -0.85
N ILE A 84 6.83 5.28 -0.51
CA ILE A 84 6.15 3.99 -0.61
C ILE A 84 6.10 3.50 -2.07
N ALA A 85 5.87 4.39 -3.04
CA ALA A 85 5.96 4.03 -4.46
C ALA A 85 7.36 3.52 -4.84
N SER A 86 8.42 4.10 -4.29
CA SER A 86 9.80 3.66 -4.51
C SER A 86 10.07 2.30 -3.86
N MET A 87 9.56 2.07 -2.65
CA MET A 87 9.62 0.77 -1.96
C MET A 87 8.88 -0.33 -2.74
N ILE A 88 7.67 -0.04 -3.27
CA ILE A 88 6.91 -0.97 -4.11
C ILE A 88 7.68 -1.32 -5.39
N LYS A 89 8.31 -0.34 -6.04
CA LYS A 89 9.16 -0.59 -7.22
C LYS A 89 10.34 -1.48 -6.88
N GLU A 90 11.04 -1.19 -5.78
CA GLU A 90 12.18 -1.97 -5.30
C GLU A 90 11.78 -3.41 -4.95
N SER A 91 10.58 -3.60 -4.39
CA SER A 91 10.07 -4.95 -4.06
C SER A 91 9.82 -5.83 -5.28
N GLU A 92 9.73 -5.27 -6.50
CA GLU A 92 9.35 -5.98 -7.74
C GLU A 92 7.99 -6.72 -7.63
N ALA A 93 7.05 -6.18 -6.84
CA ALA A 93 5.72 -6.78 -6.68
C ALA A 93 4.94 -6.80 -7.99
N ASP A 94 4.23 -7.91 -8.27
CA ASP A 94 3.32 -8.07 -9.41
C ASP A 94 1.89 -7.67 -9.07
N VAL A 95 1.55 -7.61 -7.78
CA VAL A 95 0.30 -7.12 -7.24
C VAL A 95 0.52 -6.64 -5.80
N VAL A 96 -0.16 -5.55 -5.41
CA VAL A 96 -0.08 -5.03 -4.05
C VAL A 96 -1.48 -4.87 -3.47
N ALA A 97 -1.68 -5.48 -2.30
CA ALA A 97 -2.82 -5.28 -1.43
C ALA A 97 -2.51 -4.15 -0.44
N LEU A 98 -3.40 -3.17 -0.31
CA LEU A 98 -3.19 -1.98 0.49
C LEU A 98 -4.34 -1.80 1.49
N ASN A 99 -4.04 -1.53 2.73
CA ASN A 99 -5.02 -1.17 3.75
C ASN A 99 -4.88 0.29 4.17
N GLU A 100 -5.96 0.84 4.74
CA GLU A 100 -6.08 2.21 5.20
C GLU A 100 -5.90 3.24 4.09
N ILE A 101 -6.77 3.18 3.08
CA ILE A 101 -6.78 4.08 1.94
C ILE A 101 -7.91 5.11 2.09
N ASP A 102 -7.56 6.37 1.93
CA ASP A 102 -8.50 7.48 1.80
C ASP A 102 -8.79 7.81 0.32
N SER A 103 -10.01 8.24 0.06
CA SER A 103 -10.39 8.83 -1.22
C SER A 103 -11.20 10.10 -0.96
N LEU A 104 -10.60 11.26 -1.28
CA LEU A 104 -11.22 12.59 -1.22
C LEU A 104 -11.80 12.94 0.17
N THR A 105 -11.11 12.59 1.24
CA THR A 105 -11.51 12.94 2.62
C THR A 105 -11.07 14.35 2.99
N GLN A 106 -11.64 14.94 4.05
CA GLN A 106 -11.22 16.26 4.52
C GLN A 106 -9.78 16.27 5.07
N ARG A 107 -9.33 15.15 5.67
CA ARG A 107 -7.94 15.04 6.15
C ARG A 107 -6.94 14.90 5.00
N LEU A 108 -7.35 14.25 3.89
CA LEU A 108 -6.54 14.06 2.68
C LEU A 108 -7.44 14.24 1.44
N PRO A 109 -7.47 15.44 0.85
CA PRO A 109 -8.36 15.77 -0.26
C PRO A 109 -7.86 15.22 -1.61
N TYR A 110 -7.27 14.04 -1.60
CA TYR A 110 -6.71 13.34 -2.74
C TYR A 110 -7.35 11.97 -2.92
N ASP A 111 -7.28 11.44 -4.13
CA ASP A 111 -7.50 10.03 -4.40
C ASP A 111 -6.13 9.33 -4.30
N GLU A 112 -5.86 8.70 -3.16
CA GLU A 112 -4.55 8.14 -2.82
C GLU A 112 -4.11 7.07 -3.82
N LEU A 113 -5.01 6.17 -4.24
CA LEU A 113 -4.67 5.12 -5.21
C LEU A 113 -4.34 5.69 -6.59
N SER A 114 -5.05 6.74 -7.01
CA SER A 114 -4.78 7.43 -8.28
C SER A 114 -3.37 8.04 -8.27
N LEU A 115 -2.98 8.70 -7.18
CA LEU A 115 -1.65 9.30 -7.05
C LEU A 115 -0.55 8.24 -6.95
N LEU A 116 -0.73 7.21 -6.11
CA LEU A 116 0.23 6.11 -5.99
C LEU A 116 0.46 5.40 -7.32
N THR A 117 -0.63 5.04 -8.03
CA THR A 117 -0.51 4.31 -9.29
C THR A 117 0.09 5.15 -10.42
N LYS A 118 -0.10 6.47 -10.38
CA LYS A 118 0.61 7.41 -11.25
C LYS A 118 2.11 7.44 -10.93
N ALA A 119 2.49 7.53 -9.65
CA ALA A 119 3.88 7.46 -9.21
C ALA A 119 4.56 6.14 -9.60
N LEU A 120 3.81 5.03 -9.64
CA LEU A 120 4.26 3.72 -10.08
C LEU A 120 4.40 3.58 -11.62
N GLY A 121 4.04 4.61 -12.40
CA GLY A 121 4.17 4.60 -13.85
C GLY A 121 2.94 4.05 -14.58
N GLY A 122 1.74 4.29 -14.05
CA GLY A 122 0.48 3.97 -14.71
C GLY A 122 -0.05 2.58 -14.36
N TRP A 123 0.04 2.19 -13.11
CA TRP A 123 -0.63 0.99 -12.60
C TRP A 123 -2.14 1.18 -12.62
N GLN A 124 -2.88 0.08 -12.60
CA GLN A 124 -4.34 0.03 -12.45
C GLN A 124 -4.71 -0.28 -11.01
N TRP A 125 -5.88 0.15 -10.58
CA TRP A 125 -6.32 -0.03 -9.20
C TRP A 125 -7.83 -0.31 -9.08
N HIS A 126 -8.21 -0.82 -7.91
CA HIS A 126 -9.57 -0.88 -7.42
C HIS A 126 -9.59 -0.38 -5.97
N PHE A 127 -10.48 0.56 -5.68
CA PHE A 127 -10.77 1.02 -4.34
C PHE A 127 -12.04 0.32 -3.81
N GLY A 128 -11.86 -0.49 -2.78
CA GLY A 128 -12.96 -1.13 -2.05
C GLY A 128 -13.45 -0.23 -0.94
N ARG A 129 -14.42 0.62 -1.23
CA ARG A 129 -15.01 1.50 -0.23
C ARG A 129 -15.64 0.69 0.90
N ALA A 130 -15.10 0.80 2.12
CA ALA A 130 -15.68 0.23 3.32
C ALA A 130 -16.76 1.17 3.92
N MET A 131 -16.44 2.47 4.01
CA MET A 131 -17.37 3.45 4.61
C MET A 131 -17.24 4.85 4.00
N PRO A 132 -18.27 5.71 4.13
CA PRO A 132 -18.10 7.15 3.97
C PRO A 132 -17.26 7.68 5.14
N TYR A 133 -16.32 8.58 4.85
CA TYR A 133 -15.45 9.14 5.86
C TYR A 133 -15.08 10.58 5.53
N GLN A 134 -15.32 11.51 6.45
CA GLN A 134 -14.98 12.94 6.34
C GLN A 134 -15.27 13.58 4.97
N GLY A 135 -16.48 13.34 4.43
CA GLY A 135 -16.89 13.88 3.13
C GLY A 135 -16.44 13.08 1.91
N GLY A 136 -15.50 12.17 2.06
CA GLY A 136 -15.02 11.22 1.07
C GLY A 136 -15.33 9.77 1.45
N ALA A 137 -14.33 8.90 1.30
CA ALA A 137 -14.44 7.49 1.62
C ALA A 137 -13.13 6.93 2.20
N TYR A 138 -13.26 5.85 2.99
CA TYR A 138 -12.16 5.06 3.54
C TYR A 138 -12.38 3.59 3.21
N GLY A 139 -11.30 2.86 2.96
CA GLY A 139 -11.37 1.45 2.61
C GLY A 139 -10.02 0.84 2.21
N GLU A 140 -10.09 -0.11 1.29
CA GLU A 140 -8.98 -0.95 0.89
C GLU A 140 -8.59 -0.68 -0.56
N GLY A 141 -7.32 -0.87 -0.88
CA GLY A 141 -6.78 -0.76 -2.22
C GLY A 141 -6.22 -2.08 -2.75
N CYS A 142 -6.43 -2.33 -4.02
CA CYS A 142 -5.67 -3.34 -4.76
C CYS A 142 -5.11 -2.70 -6.02
N ILE A 143 -3.79 -2.84 -6.25
CA ILE A 143 -3.12 -2.26 -7.41
C ILE A 143 -2.34 -3.32 -8.19
N VAL A 144 -2.34 -3.19 -9.50
CA VAL A 144 -1.66 -4.10 -10.43
C VAL A 144 -0.98 -3.31 -11.55
N PRO A 145 0.12 -3.81 -12.14
CA PRO A 145 0.76 -3.16 -13.29
C PRO A 145 -0.22 -2.87 -14.43
N GLY A 146 -0.02 -1.76 -15.17
CA GLY A 146 -0.90 -1.30 -16.23
C GLY A 146 -1.16 -2.32 -17.35
N LYS A 147 -0.22 -3.25 -17.57
CA LYS A 147 -0.32 -4.33 -18.57
C LYS A 147 -1.22 -5.50 -18.16
N VAL A 148 -1.65 -5.58 -16.89
CA VAL A 148 -2.48 -6.68 -16.39
C VAL A 148 -3.89 -6.56 -16.95
N LYS A 149 -4.42 -7.63 -17.53
CA LYS A 149 -5.80 -7.68 -18.03
C LYS A 149 -6.76 -7.94 -16.87
N ILE A 150 -7.45 -6.88 -16.42
CA ILE A 150 -8.50 -6.97 -15.41
C ILE A 150 -9.82 -7.36 -16.08
N LEU A 151 -10.50 -8.37 -15.55
CA LEU A 151 -11.80 -8.84 -15.99
C LEU A 151 -12.95 -8.24 -15.17
N LYS A 152 -12.74 -8.12 -13.84
CA LYS A 152 -13.73 -7.55 -12.91
C LYS A 152 -13.04 -6.77 -11.80
N ARG A 153 -13.75 -5.75 -11.31
CA ARG A 153 -13.48 -5.05 -10.04
C ARG A 153 -14.81 -4.98 -9.28
N TYR A 154 -14.80 -5.37 -8.01
CA TYR A 154 -15.99 -5.27 -7.17
C TYR A 154 -15.62 -5.23 -5.69
N THR A 155 -16.57 -4.84 -4.86
CA THR A 155 -16.42 -4.73 -3.41
C THR A 155 -17.50 -5.56 -2.74
N VAL A 156 -17.10 -6.32 -1.70
CA VAL A 156 -18.01 -7.11 -0.86
C VAL A 156 -18.04 -6.48 0.52
N ALA A 157 -19.21 -6.07 0.99
CA ALA A 157 -19.35 -5.57 2.35
C ALA A 157 -19.17 -6.72 3.36
N LEU A 158 -18.44 -6.45 4.44
CA LEU A 158 -18.30 -7.36 5.56
C LEU A 158 -19.27 -6.95 6.70
N PRO A 159 -19.71 -7.90 7.55
CA PRO A 159 -20.58 -7.55 8.67
C PRO A 159 -19.83 -6.64 9.66
N GLN A 160 -20.51 -5.61 10.15
CA GLN A 160 -19.99 -4.74 11.19
C GLN A 160 -20.31 -5.30 12.57
N ASP A 161 -21.57 -5.77 12.76
CA ASP A 161 -22.07 -6.29 14.04
C ASP A 161 -21.67 -5.39 15.23
N GLU A 162 -20.85 -5.90 16.16
CA GLU A 162 -20.29 -5.17 17.31
C GLU A 162 -18.97 -4.45 16.96
N GLY A 163 -18.58 -4.43 15.67
CA GLY A 163 -17.34 -3.81 15.21
C GLY A 163 -17.38 -2.29 15.25
N ALA A 164 -16.20 -1.69 15.31
CA ALA A 164 -16.04 -0.23 15.37
C ALA A 164 -16.41 0.44 14.05
N GLU A 165 -16.08 -0.19 12.91
CA GLU A 165 -16.17 0.41 11.59
C GLU A 165 -16.70 -0.59 10.55
N PRO A 166 -17.46 -0.12 9.53
CA PRO A 166 -17.75 -0.93 8.35
C PRO A 166 -16.45 -1.38 7.67
N ARG A 167 -16.42 -2.65 7.24
CA ARG A 167 -15.28 -3.27 6.54
C ARG A 167 -15.75 -3.87 5.22
N ALA A 168 -14.80 -4.06 4.29
CA ALA A 168 -15.11 -4.60 2.97
C ALA A 168 -13.96 -5.47 2.43
N ILE A 169 -14.23 -6.23 1.38
CA ILE A 169 -13.22 -6.88 0.55
C ILE A 169 -13.16 -6.13 -0.78
N ALA A 170 -12.02 -5.52 -1.11
CA ALA A 170 -11.74 -5.02 -2.45
C ALA A 170 -11.27 -6.19 -3.33
N VAL A 171 -11.89 -6.42 -4.48
CA VAL A 171 -11.58 -7.58 -5.32
C VAL A 171 -11.18 -7.13 -6.73
N ILE A 172 -10.03 -7.64 -7.20
CA ILE A 172 -9.64 -7.62 -8.62
C ILE A 172 -9.61 -9.06 -9.13
N GLU A 173 -10.35 -9.33 -10.19
CA GLU A 173 -10.25 -10.55 -10.97
C GLU A 173 -9.53 -10.26 -12.28
N THR A 174 -8.44 -10.98 -12.55
CA THR A 174 -7.64 -10.88 -13.78
C THR A 174 -7.86 -12.12 -14.66
N ASP A 175 -7.22 -12.16 -15.80
CA ASP A 175 -7.18 -13.37 -16.62
C ASP A 175 -6.33 -14.50 -16.00
N LYS A 176 -5.42 -14.19 -15.04
CA LYS A 176 -4.46 -15.14 -14.47
C LYS A 176 -4.72 -15.50 -13.01
N TYR A 177 -5.25 -14.58 -12.22
CA TYR A 177 -5.47 -14.75 -10.78
C TYR A 177 -6.63 -13.89 -10.28
N VAL A 178 -7.08 -14.15 -9.07
CA VAL A 178 -8.00 -13.31 -8.30
C VAL A 178 -7.32 -12.88 -7.01
N ILE A 179 -7.56 -11.65 -6.59
CA ILE A 179 -7.08 -11.14 -5.29
C ILE A 179 -8.20 -10.38 -4.58
N GLY A 180 -8.43 -10.73 -3.32
CA GLY A 180 -9.26 -10.00 -2.37
C GLY A 180 -8.39 -9.34 -1.31
N VAL A 181 -8.74 -8.11 -0.93
CA VAL A 181 -8.02 -7.33 0.09
C VAL A 181 -9.02 -6.84 1.11
N SER A 182 -8.74 -7.03 2.39
CA SER A 182 -9.55 -6.45 3.46
C SER A 182 -8.72 -6.04 4.66
N HIS A 183 -9.31 -5.19 5.48
CA HIS A 183 -8.84 -4.82 6.81
C HIS A 183 -9.96 -5.20 7.79
N LEU A 184 -9.73 -6.23 8.61
CA LEU A 184 -10.74 -6.69 9.55
C LEU A 184 -10.88 -5.72 10.73
N ASP A 185 -11.97 -5.83 11.47
CA ASP A 185 -12.26 -4.93 12.58
C ASP A 185 -11.13 -4.93 13.63
N HIS A 186 -10.74 -3.74 14.10
CA HIS A 186 -9.62 -3.60 15.03
C HIS A 186 -10.03 -3.68 16.52
N VAL A 187 -11.32 -3.61 16.83
CA VAL A 187 -11.84 -3.58 18.21
C VAL A 187 -12.44 -4.92 18.62
N SER A 188 -13.44 -5.41 17.88
CA SER A 188 -14.25 -6.55 18.27
C SER A 188 -13.74 -7.88 17.71
N PRO A 189 -13.29 -8.84 18.54
CA PRO A 189 -12.97 -10.18 18.07
C PRO A 189 -14.19 -10.93 17.53
N VAL A 190 -15.40 -10.61 18.01
CA VAL A 190 -16.65 -11.21 17.50
C VAL A 190 -16.91 -10.73 16.07
N ALA A 191 -16.78 -9.43 15.81
CA ALA A 191 -16.90 -8.88 14.46
C ALA A 191 -15.85 -9.46 13.52
N ARG A 192 -14.58 -9.54 13.94
CA ARG A 192 -13.50 -10.18 13.14
C ARG A 192 -13.83 -11.62 12.76
N LEU A 193 -14.34 -12.39 13.70
CA LEU A 193 -14.71 -13.78 13.45
C LEU A 193 -15.88 -13.90 12.47
N ALA A 194 -16.90 -13.03 12.58
CA ALA A 194 -18.01 -12.97 11.62
C ALA A 194 -17.49 -12.58 10.23
N GLN A 195 -16.60 -11.59 10.15
CA GLN A 195 -15.96 -11.17 8.90
C GLN A 195 -15.16 -12.32 8.26
N ALA A 196 -14.34 -13.03 9.03
CA ALA A 196 -13.58 -14.20 8.53
C ALA A 196 -14.49 -15.31 7.96
N LYS A 197 -15.66 -15.56 8.58
CA LYS A 197 -16.66 -16.51 8.05
C LYS A 197 -17.22 -16.03 6.71
N VAL A 198 -17.50 -14.73 6.55
CA VAL A 198 -17.97 -14.16 5.28
C VAL A 198 -16.88 -14.23 4.20
N VAL A 199 -15.61 -14.01 4.54
CA VAL A 199 -14.47 -14.21 3.62
C VAL A 199 -14.41 -15.65 3.12
N ASN A 200 -14.58 -16.64 3.99
CA ASN A 200 -14.64 -18.05 3.60
C ASN A 200 -15.83 -18.35 2.69
N ALA A 201 -17.02 -17.82 3.02
CA ALA A 201 -18.23 -17.99 2.20
C ALA A 201 -18.06 -17.31 0.82
N TRP A 202 -17.54 -16.09 0.77
CA TRP A 202 -17.24 -15.41 -0.48
C TRP A 202 -16.36 -16.24 -1.42
N ALA A 203 -15.27 -16.82 -0.90
CA ALA A 203 -14.40 -17.66 -1.72
C ALA A 203 -15.10 -18.94 -2.18
N GLN A 204 -15.86 -19.58 -1.31
CA GLN A 204 -16.61 -20.81 -1.61
C GLN A 204 -17.69 -20.56 -2.67
N GLU A 205 -18.45 -19.48 -2.58
CA GLU A 205 -19.56 -19.17 -3.48
C GLU A 205 -19.08 -18.75 -4.87
N ASN A 206 -17.96 -17.98 -4.94
CA ASN A 206 -17.52 -17.37 -6.19
C ASN A 206 -16.40 -18.14 -6.88
N TYR A 207 -15.58 -18.90 -6.13
CA TYR A 207 -14.29 -19.41 -6.64
C TYR A 207 -14.05 -20.89 -6.35
N PHE A 208 -15.07 -21.63 -5.92
CA PHE A 208 -14.94 -23.08 -5.76
C PHE A 208 -14.53 -23.76 -7.07
N LYS A 209 -13.41 -24.51 -7.05
CA LYS A 209 -12.78 -25.13 -8.23
C LYS A 209 -12.39 -24.13 -9.33
N CYS A 210 -12.10 -22.87 -8.96
CA CYS A 210 -11.60 -21.88 -9.89
C CYS A 210 -10.30 -22.36 -10.56
N LYS A 211 -10.21 -22.16 -11.87
CA LYS A 211 -9.02 -22.52 -12.68
C LYS A 211 -7.87 -21.54 -12.58
N LYS A 212 -8.07 -20.44 -11.85
CA LYS A 212 -7.07 -19.44 -11.51
C LYS A 212 -6.81 -19.51 -10.00
N PRO A 213 -5.59 -19.25 -9.52
CA PRO A 213 -5.35 -19.11 -8.09
C PRO A 213 -6.10 -17.90 -7.54
N VAL A 214 -6.59 -18.02 -6.32
CA VAL A 214 -7.31 -16.96 -5.59
C VAL A 214 -6.53 -16.64 -4.33
N PHE A 215 -6.18 -15.38 -4.17
CA PHE A 215 -5.45 -14.86 -3.02
C PHE A 215 -6.34 -13.97 -2.17
N TYR A 216 -6.04 -13.92 -0.87
CA TYR A 216 -6.67 -13.04 0.09
C TYR A 216 -5.60 -12.43 0.98
N CYS A 217 -5.59 -11.11 1.11
CA CYS A 217 -4.52 -10.36 1.77
C CYS A 217 -5.07 -9.27 2.67
N GLY A 218 -4.24 -8.80 3.59
CA GLY A 218 -4.49 -7.59 4.36
C GLY A 218 -4.18 -7.72 5.84
N ASP A 219 -4.55 -6.67 6.56
CA ASP A 219 -4.49 -6.59 8.01
C ASP A 219 -5.72 -7.29 8.62
N MET A 220 -5.47 -8.40 9.28
CA MET A 220 -6.54 -9.20 9.91
C MET A 220 -6.81 -8.77 11.36
N ASN A 221 -6.03 -7.84 11.93
CA ASN A 221 -6.11 -7.42 13.33
C ASN A 221 -6.17 -8.60 14.32
N ALA A 222 -5.52 -9.69 13.98
CA ALA A 222 -5.62 -10.98 14.67
C ALA A 222 -4.28 -11.71 14.65
N SER A 223 -3.82 -12.22 15.78
CA SER A 223 -2.57 -12.99 15.88
C SER A 223 -2.69 -14.37 15.23
N PRO A 224 -1.57 -15.02 14.88
CA PRO A 224 -1.55 -16.30 14.19
C PRO A 224 -2.31 -17.43 14.91
N GLU A 225 -2.40 -17.37 16.24
CA GLU A 225 -3.05 -18.36 17.11
C GLU A 225 -4.53 -18.06 17.37
N SER A 226 -5.04 -16.94 16.84
CA SER A 226 -6.43 -16.53 17.09
C SER A 226 -7.44 -17.40 16.37
N GLU A 227 -8.65 -17.48 16.91
CA GLU A 227 -9.80 -18.18 16.29
C GLU A 227 -10.12 -17.61 14.89
N VAL A 228 -9.83 -16.33 14.65
CA VAL A 228 -10.00 -15.66 13.35
C VAL A 228 -9.09 -16.31 12.30
N ILE A 229 -7.80 -16.41 12.59
CA ILE A 229 -6.82 -17.02 11.68
C ILE A 229 -7.07 -18.53 11.55
N GLU A 230 -7.43 -19.21 12.62
CA GLU A 230 -7.85 -20.61 12.55
C GLU A 230 -9.08 -20.80 11.64
N THR A 231 -10.05 -19.88 11.72
CA THR A 231 -11.24 -19.91 10.86
C THR A 231 -10.90 -19.68 9.39
N LEU A 232 -10.02 -18.72 9.08
CA LEU A 232 -9.53 -18.52 7.71
C LEU A 232 -8.79 -19.77 7.20
N ARG A 233 -7.93 -20.38 8.02
CA ARG A 233 -7.16 -21.59 7.66
C ARG A 233 -8.03 -22.80 7.32
N LYS A 234 -9.31 -22.83 7.66
CA LYS A 234 -10.23 -23.89 7.20
C LYS A 234 -10.37 -23.89 5.67
N SER A 235 -10.37 -22.71 5.05
CA SER A 235 -10.55 -22.54 3.59
C SER A 235 -9.28 -22.11 2.86
N TRP A 236 -8.30 -21.58 3.56
CA TRP A 236 -7.11 -20.93 3.00
C TRP A 236 -5.82 -21.55 3.51
N ASP A 237 -4.81 -21.65 2.64
CA ASP A 237 -3.42 -21.89 3.02
C ASP A 237 -2.78 -20.56 3.36
N LEU A 238 -2.18 -20.44 4.55
CA LEU A 238 -1.38 -19.28 4.91
C LEU A 238 -0.04 -19.35 4.15
N LEU A 239 0.23 -18.34 3.32
CA LEU A 239 1.45 -18.27 2.52
C LEU A 239 2.52 -17.40 3.14
N SER A 240 2.15 -16.24 3.75
CA SER A 240 3.10 -15.36 4.43
C SER A 240 3.73 -16.05 5.65
N GLU A 241 4.88 -15.56 6.08
CA GLU A 241 5.44 -15.93 7.38
C GLU A 241 4.62 -15.30 8.51
N THR A 242 4.87 -15.71 9.74
CA THR A 242 4.21 -15.19 10.95
C THR A 242 5.16 -14.32 11.79
N GLU A 243 6.13 -13.71 11.12
CA GLU A 243 6.99 -12.68 11.71
C GLU A 243 6.15 -11.45 12.08
N ASN A 244 6.53 -10.76 13.14
CA ASN A 244 5.79 -9.61 13.61
C ASN A 244 5.76 -8.48 12.56
N THR A 245 4.57 -7.88 12.34
CA THR A 245 4.35 -6.83 11.35
C THR A 245 3.94 -5.49 11.97
N PHE A 246 3.52 -5.48 13.22
CA PHE A 246 3.06 -4.29 13.94
C PHE A 246 3.72 -4.18 15.33
N SER A 247 4.16 -2.99 15.78
CA SER A 247 4.35 -1.75 15.00
C SER A 247 5.70 -1.78 14.28
N SER A 248 5.81 -1.07 13.15
CA SER A 248 7.04 -1.06 12.32
C SER A 248 8.31 -0.66 13.08
N ARG A 249 8.19 0.16 14.14
CA ARG A 249 9.30 0.65 14.97
C ARG A 249 9.69 -0.30 16.10
N ASP A 250 8.79 -1.17 16.54
CA ASP A 250 8.99 -2.18 17.57
C ASP A 250 7.99 -3.32 17.34
N PRO A 251 8.24 -4.20 16.35
CA PRO A 251 7.29 -5.22 15.94
C PRO A 251 7.09 -6.27 17.04
N ARG A 252 5.83 -6.42 17.52
CA ARG A 252 5.49 -7.34 18.62
C ARG A 252 4.38 -8.31 18.29
N VAL A 253 3.66 -8.10 17.19
CA VAL A 253 2.56 -8.97 16.78
C VAL A 253 2.51 -9.09 15.25
N CYS A 254 2.18 -10.27 14.75
CA CYS A 254 1.85 -10.50 13.35
C CYS A 254 0.35 -10.34 13.17
N ILE A 255 -0.07 -9.41 12.30
CA ILE A 255 -1.49 -9.17 11.98
C ILE A 255 -1.74 -9.00 10.48
N ASP A 256 -0.68 -8.94 9.67
CA ASP A 256 -0.75 -8.80 8.22
C ASP A 256 -0.43 -10.12 7.52
N TYR A 257 -1.29 -10.55 6.59
CA TYR A 257 -1.20 -11.88 6.02
C TYR A 257 -1.47 -11.91 4.52
N ILE A 258 -0.97 -12.99 3.88
CA ILE A 258 -1.27 -13.38 2.51
C ILE A 258 -1.67 -14.85 2.50
N PHE A 259 -2.87 -15.13 1.98
CA PHE A 259 -3.46 -16.46 1.90
C PHE A 259 -3.74 -16.89 0.46
N HIS A 260 -3.81 -18.19 0.24
CA HIS A 260 -4.25 -18.83 -1.01
C HIS A 260 -5.46 -19.72 -0.75
N TYR A 261 -6.51 -19.60 -1.59
CA TYR A 261 -7.72 -20.40 -1.46
C TYR A 261 -7.48 -21.86 -1.89
N LYS A 262 -7.64 -22.80 -0.97
CA LYS A 262 -7.35 -24.23 -1.15
C LYS A 262 -8.09 -24.88 -2.31
N MET A 263 -9.31 -24.39 -2.62
CA MET A 263 -10.17 -24.96 -3.66
C MET A 263 -10.04 -24.27 -5.02
N SER A 264 -9.03 -23.42 -5.20
CA SER A 264 -8.66 -22.78 -6.47
C SER A 264 -7.47 -23.49 -7.14
N ALA A 265 -7.00 -22.99 -8.30
CA ALA A 265 -5.81 -23.55 -8.94
C ALA A 265 -4.62 -23.49 -7.97
N PRO A 266 -3.83 -24.58 -7.85
CA PRO A 266 -2.75 -24.66 -6.88
C PRO A 266 -1.60 -23.71 -7.22
N VAL A 267 -0.87 -23.27 -6.21
CA VAL A 267 0.38 -22.51 -6.33
C VAL A 267 1.51 -23.18 -5.58
N LYS A 268 2.76 -22.90 -5.97
CA LYS A 268 3.93 -23.35 -5.22
C LYS A 268 4.60 -22.15 -4.57
N LYS A 269 4.59 -22.08 -3.23
CA LYS A 269 5.35 -21.08 -2.47
C LYS A 269 6.85 -21.22 -2.76
N VAL A 270 7.52 -20.13 -3.04
CA VAL A 270 8.97 -20.04 -3.29
C VAL A 270 9.67 -19.39 -2.11
N SER A 271 9.20 -18.21 -1.67
CA SER A 271 9.72 -17.48 -0.51
C SER A 271 8.61 -16.61 0.09
N ALA A 272 8.79 -16.18 1.31
CA ALA A 272 7.96 -15.19 1.96
C ALA A 272 8.78 -14.48 3.06
N HIS A 273 8.53 -13.19 3.28
CA HIS A 273 9.21 -12.41 4.32
C HIS A 273 8.34 -11.23 4.76
N THR A 274 8.58 -10.79 5.99
CA THR A 274 8.26 -9.44 6.45
C THR A 274 9.41 -8.53 6.02
N MET A 275 9.10 -7.43 5.34
CA MET A 275 10.13 -6.53 4.77
C MET A 275 10.49 -5.45 5.78
N THR A 276 11.72 -5.47 6.26
CA THR A 276 12.25 -4.53 7.25
C THR A 276 13.24 -3.53 6.67
N GLU A 277 13.74 -3.76 5.46
CA GLU A 277 14.81 -2.98 4.84
C GLU A 277 14.50 -2.66 3.37
N PHE A 278 14.79 -1.43 2.97
CA PHE A 278 14.73 -0.93 1.60
C PHE A 278 15.88 0.05 1.35
N HIS A 279 16.44 0.05 0.15
CA HIS A 279 17.40 1.07 -0.26
C HIS A 279 16.73 2.43 -0.52
N LYS A 280 15.46 2.40 -0.92
CA LYS A 280 14.71 3.58 -1.38
C LYS A 280 13.57 3.97 -0.44
N GLY A 281 13.66 3.58 0.82
CA GLY A 281 12.63 3.93 1.80
C GLY A 281 12.97 3.43 3.20
N ASP A 282 12.28 3.99 4.18
CA ASP A 282 12.39 3.63 5.60
C ASP A 282 11.03 3.16 6.09
N VAL A 283 10.89 1.87 6.33
CA VAL A 283 9.63 1.25 6.78
C VAL A 283 9.14 1.86 8.10
N THR A 284 10.06 2.31 8.98
CA THR A 284 9.72 2.90 10.28
C THR A 284 9.16 4.31 10.18
N GLN A 285 9.30 4.94 9.01
CA GLN A 285 8.74 6.25 8.69
C GLN A 285 7.53 6.14 7.75
N ALA A 286 7.48 5.09 6.93
CA ALA A 286 6.46 4.92 5.91
C ALA A 286 5.08 4.58 6.48
N SER A 287 5.01 3.68 7.45
CA SER A 287 3.77 3.25 8.11
C SER A 287 4.07 2.71 9.51
N ASP A 288 3.04 2.52 10.33
CA ASP A 288 3.16 1.76 11.58
C ASP A 288 3.08 0.24 11.37
N HIS A 289 2.86 -0.23 10.15
CA HIS A 289 2.98 -1.63 9.76
C HIS A 289 4.24 -1.88 8.93
N LEU A 290 4.72 -3.13 8.96
CA LEU A 290 5.73 -3.64 8.04
C LEU A 290 5.03 -4.35 6.87
N PRO A 291 5.49 -4.12 5.62
CA PRO A 291 4.94 -4.86 4.48
C PRO A 291 5.35 -6.33 4.52
N VAL A 292 4.48 -7.21 4.04
CA VAL A 292 4.78 -8.63 3.85
C VAL A 292 4.69 -9.00 2.38
N PHE A 293 5.52 -9.94 1.93
CA PHE A 293 5.37 -10.49 0.59
C PHE A 293 5.48 -12.00 0.55
N VAL A 294 4.95 -12.57 -0.53
CA VAL A 294 5.09 -13.96 -0.88
C VAL A 294 5.43 -14.07 -2.37
N ASP A 295 6.44 -14.85 -2.68
CA ASP A 295 6.74 -15.30 -4.04
C ASP A 295 6.12 -16.69 -4.26
N VAL A 296 5.35 -16.83 -5.32
CA VAL A 296 4.76 -18.11 -5.73
C VAL A 296 5.05 -18.39 -7.20
N ARG A 297 4.96 -19.65 -7.60
CA ARG A 297 4.79 -20.06 -9.00
C ARG A 297 3.31 -20.38 -9.23
N LEU A 298 2.73 -19.67 -10.23
CA LEU A 298 1.35 -19.87 -10.66
C LEU A 298 1.24 -21.09 -11.60
#